data_95e96b6b6bea70e622939ffbbc8f7443
#
_entry.id   95e96b6b6bea70e622939ffbbc8f7443
#
_cell.length_a   1.000
_cell.length_b   1.000
_cell.length_c   1.000
_cell.angle_alpha   90.00
_cell.angle_beta   90.00
_cell.angle_gamma   90.00
#
_symmetry.space_group_name_H-M   'P 1'
#
loop_
_entity.id
_entity.type
_entity.pdbx_description
1 polymer ?
#
loop_
_entity_poly.entity_id
_entity_poly.type
_entity_poly.pdbx_seq_one_letter_code
_entity_poly.pdbx_strand_id
1 'polypeptide(L)'
;MGGNNQKMIDILEKVQQSESEVGLRNAACRSLFFVHPHKTAKVCLFLHGFTAGPYQFEPLGKTLFNQGYNVLVPLQPGHGLAGDWNQHNPPPLPTDIKAYLEFVLKWVKIAKTLGEQVVVGGLSSGGTLAAWLALQYPQEIDRALLFTPYLGNQNLLFDLLIKTLPIYFEWFNKDASGNFGYKGFRVPALKIFLELGEQVLKEAQNHPSAPILMVCSESDRAVSRSKQQNFFTAVVKQQPKSWYYCFDDSLEIEHRMMTKLEDNDYEELVITLAKAFIGTDLTWRQFQDIAINIVQGEAYEKIQQEFNLDPQTSQYLSAMMTPHFGCDNLKCINPQGVGVNSKH
;
A
#
# COMPACT_ATOMS: atom_id res chain seq x y z
N MET A 1 -7.97 7.30 -31.96
CA MET A 1 -7.73 6.88 -30.57
C MET A 1 -6.27 7.04 -30.12
N GLY A 2 -5.26 7.16 -31.01
CA GLY A 2 -3.84 7.29 -30.62
C GLY A 2 -3.40 8.64 -30.02
N GLY A 3 -4.10 9.72 -30.28
CA GLY A 3 -3.62 11.07 -29.87
C GLY A 3 -3.69 11.38 -28.37
N ASN A 4 -4.58 10.75 -27.61
CA ASN A 4 -4.69 10.99 -26.16
C ASN A 4 -3.62 10.24 -25.36
N ASN A 5 -3.26 9.03 -25.78
CA ASN A 5 -2.20 8.27 -25.10
C ASN A 5 -0.83 8.88 -25.32
N GLN A 6 -0.51 9.38 -26.52
CA GLN A 6 0.76 10.06 -26.77
C GLN A 6 0.91 11.30 -25.91
N LYS A 7 -0.13 12.14 -25.80
CA LYS A 7 -0.09 13.31 -24.89
C LYS A 7 0.17 12.94 -23.44
N MET A 8 -0.32 11.77 -23.02
CA MET A 8 -0.12 11.30 -21.63
C MET A 8 1.31 10.80 -21.42
N ILE A 9 1.87 10.05 -22.37
CA ILE A 9 3.28 9.65 -22.34
C ILE A 9 4.17 10.90 -22.27
N ASP A 10 3.89 11.91 -23.09
CA ASP A 10 4.62 13.18 -23.08
C ASP A 10 4.55 13.88 -21.69
N ILE A 11 3.41 13.75 -20.97
CA ILE A 11 3.28 14.29 -19.60
C ILE A 11 4.17 13.54 -18.63
N LEU A 12 4.19 12.20 -18.71
CA LEU A 12 5.00 11.37 -17.82
C LEU A 12 6.49 11.61 -18.06
N GLU A 13 6.92 11.72 -19.32
CA GLU A 13 8.30 12.06 -19.70
C GLU A 13 8.70 13.44 -19.16
N LYS A 14 7.83 14.45 -19.27
CA LYS A 14 8.07 15.78 -18.70
C LYS A 14 8.22 15.76 -17.18
N VAL A 15 7.47 14.91 -16.47
CA VAL A 15 7.64 14.74 -15.02
C VAL A 15 9.04 14.21 -14.72
N GLN A 16 9.47 13.14 -15.40
CA GLN A 16 10.81 12.57 -15.18
C GLN A 16 11.94 13.51 -15.60
N GLN A 17 11.74 14.32 -16.65
CA GLN A 17 12.67 15.35 -17.05
C GLN A 17 12.80 16.44 -15.97
N SER A 18 11.66 16.94 -15.46
CA SER A 18 11.64 17.93 -14.38
C SER A 18 12.35 17.43 -13.11
N GLU A 19 12.16 16.15 -12.75
CA GLU A 19 12.87 15.52 -11.63
C GLU A 19 14.39 15.48 -11.88
N SER A 20 14.81 15.26 -13.11
CA SER A 20 16.23 15.27 -13.48
C SER A 20 16.86 16.65 -13.40
N GLU A 21 16.09 17.70 -13.76
CA GLU A 21 16.55 19.11 -13.73
C GLU A 21 16.69 19.62 -12.29
N VAL A 22 15.76 19.24 -11.40
CA VAL A 22 15.82 19.61 -9.97
C VAL A 22 16.95 18.88 -9.24
N GLY A 23 17.32 17.71 -9.72
CA GLY A 23 18.30 16.82 -9.11
C GLY A 23 17.70 15.93 -8.02
N LEU A 24 17.93 14.62 -8.17
CA LEU A 24 17.49 13.61 -7.21
C LEU A 24 18.65 13.16 -6.32
N ARG A 25 18.35 12.87 -5.07
CA ARG A 25 19.27 12.33 -4.08
C ARG A 25 19.88 10.99 -4.52
N ASN A 26 19.06 10.17 -5.16
CA ASN A 26 19.43 8.88 -5.73
C ASN A 26 18.55 8.61 -6.94
N ALA A 27 19.05 7.91 -7.95
CA ALA A 27 18.28 7.52 -9.13
C ALA A 27 17.05 6.68 -8.78
N ALA A 28 17.10 5.91 -7.70
CA ALA A 28 15.98 5.12 -7.17
C ALA A 28 14.80 5.98 -6.69
N CYS A 29 15.02 7.27 -6.42
CA CYS A 29 13.95 8.20 -6.05
C CYS A 29 13.14 8.73 -7.26
N ARG A 30 13.53 8.41 -8.50
CA ARG A 30 12.81 8.85 -9.69
C ARG A 30 11.42 8.22 -9.76
N SER A 31 10.43 8.97 -10.23
CA SER A 31 9.11 8.45 -10.58
C SER A 31 9.21 7.28 -11.55
N LEU A 32 8.46 6.21 -11.29
CA LEU A 32 8.42 5.02 -12.13
C LEU A 32 7.08 4.97 -12.86
N PHE A 33 7.14 4.84 -14.18
CA PHE A 33 5.97 4.73 -15.04
C PHE A 33 6.15 3.53 -15.97
N PHE A 34 5.30 2.52 -15.78
CA PHE A 34 5.24 1.33 -16.62
C PHE A 34 3.94 1.43 -17.40
N VAL A 35 4.00 1.86 -18.67
CA VAL A 35 2.81 2.24 -19.44
C VAL A 35 2.81 1.57 -20.80
N HIS A 36 1.72 0.86 -21.10
CA HIS A 36 1.44 0.31 -22.42
C HIS A 36 1.03 1.43 -23.40
N PRO A 37 1.20 1.23 -24.71
CA PRO A 37 0.83 2.25 -25.71
C PRO A 37 -0.67 2.46 -25.85
N HIS A 38 -1.49 1.77 -25.04
CA HIS A 38 -2.95 1.83 -25.05
C HIS A 38 -3.51 1.90 -23.63
N LYS A 39 -4.76 2.32 -23.52
CA LYS A 39 -5.51 2.26 -22.26
C LYS A 39 -5.76 0.81 -21.87
N THR A 40 -5.47 0.47 -20.63
CA THR A 40 -5.61 -0.89 -20.10
C THR A 40 -6.90 -1.06 -19.29
N ALA A 41 -7.31 -2.30 -19.02
CA ALA A 41 -8.47 -2.56 -18.17
C ALA A 41 -8.28 -1.96 -16.77
N LYS A 42 -7.09 -2.06 -16.20
CA LYS A 42 -6.74 -1.46 -14.92
C LYS A 42 -5.48 -0.62 -15.02
N VAL A 43 -5.44 0.46 -14.22
CA VAL A 43 -4.23 1.23 -13.95
C VAL A 43 -4.00 1.27 -12.44
N CYS A 44 -2.76 1.04 -12.03
CA CYS A 44 -2.37 1.05 -10.64
C CYS A 44 -1.59 2.34 -10.33
N LEU A 45 -2.01 3.07 -9.30
CA LEU A 45 -1.33 4.25 -8.77
C LEU A 45 -0.79 3.90 -7.38
N PHE A 46 0.54 3.83 -7.23
CA PHE A 46 1.18 3.52 -5.96
C PHE A 46 1.87 4.73 -5.35
N LEU A 47 1.74 4.85 -4.03
CA LEU A 47 2.23 5.95 -3.21
C LEU A 47 3.25 5.40 -2.20
N HIS A 48 4.51 5.83 -2.31
CA HIS A 48 5.60 5.38 -1.45
C HIS A 48 5.47 5.89 0.00
N GLY A 49 6.25 5.32 0.91
CA GLY A 49 6.30 5.71 2.32
C GLY A 49 6.94 7.08 2.56
N PHE A 50 6.69 7.63 3.75
CA PHE A 50 7.25 8.91 4.18
C PHE A 50 8.78 8.87 4.18
N THR A 51 9.42 9.91 3.67
CA THR A 51 10.86 10.06 3.44
C THR A 51 11.49 9.11 2.42
N ALA A 52 10.76 8.11 1.91
CA ALA A 52 11.23 7.13 0.93
C ALA A 52 11.09 7.62 -0.54
N GLY A 53 10.91 6.71 -1.48
CA GLY A 53 10.77 7.02 -2.90
C GLY A 53 10.08 5.92 -3.69
N PRO A 54 9.83 6.14 -5.00
CA PRO A 54 9.12 5.22 -5.88
C PRO A 54 9.71 3.80 -5.98
N TYR A 55 11.00 3.62 -5.72
CA TYR A 55 11.69 2.32 -5.74
C TYR A 55 10.97 1.24 -4.92
N GLN A 56 10.26 1.65 -3.85
CA GLN A 56 9.52 0.72 -3.00
C GLN A 56 8.49 -0.11 -3.78
N PHE A 57 7.94 0.44 -4.84
CA PHE A 57 6.92 -0.23 -5.66
C PHE A 57 7.44 -0.75 -6.99
N GLU A 58 8.75 -0.74 -7.22
CA GLU A 58 9.32 -1.20 -8.50
C GLU A 58 9.03 -2.69 -8.78
N PRO A 59 9.23 -3.64 -7.84
CA PRO A 59 8.96 -5.06 -8.08
C PRO A 59 7.47 -5.33 -8.37
N LEU A 60 6.59 -4.82 -7.53
CA LEU A 60 5.14 -4.94 -7.72
C LEU A 60 4.69 -4.26 -9.02
N GLY A 61 5.20 -3.07 -9.31
CA GLY A 61 4.87 -2.31 -10.51
C GLY A 61 5.25 -3.05 -11.80
N LYS A 62 6.46 -3.59 -11.86
CA LYS A 62 6.92 -4.42 -13.01
C LYS A 62 6.05 -5.66 -13.19
N THR A 63 5.72 -6.32 -12.08
CA THR A 63 4.89 -7.53 -12.11
C THR A 63 3.49 -7.25 -12.67
N LEU A 64 2.84 -6.18 -12.19
CA LEU A 64 1.50 -5.80 -12.67
C LEU A 64 1.53 -5.30 -14.12
N PHE A 65 2.59 -4.58 -14.53
CA PHE A 65 2.79 -4.19 -15.92
C PHE A 65 2.89 -5.41 -16.84
N ASN A 66 3.65 -6.43 -16.44
CA ASN A 66 3.76 -7.68 -17.20
C ASN A 66 2.43 -8.46 -17.26
N GLN A 67 1.48 -8.17 -16.36
CA GLN A 67 0.11 -8.68 -16.40
C GLN A 67 -0.84 -7.82 -17.27
N GLY A 68 -0.33 -6.80 -17.94
CA GLY A 68 -1.09 -5.96 -18.86
C GLY A 68 -1.75 -4.74 -18.20
N TYR A 69 -1.35 -4.34 -16.99
CA TYR A 69 -1.83 -3.12 -16.36
C TYR A 69 -0.86 -1.95 -16.58
N ASN A 70 -1.38 -0.73 -16.68
CA ASN A 70 -0.55 0.46 -16.57
C ASN A 70 -0.24 0.73 -15.09
N VAL A 71 0.98 1.16 -14.79
CA VAL A 71 1.41 1.41 -13.41
C VAL A 71 2.11 2.76 -13.29
N LEU A 72 1.69 3.54 -12.32
CA LEU A 72 2.23 4.85 -11.98
C LEU A 72 2.72 4.84 -10.53
N VAL A 73 3.99 5.18 -10.32
CA VAL A 73 4.59 5.38 -9.00
C VAL A 73 5.27 6.75 -8.99
N PRO A 74 4.51 7.84 -8.83
CA PRO A 74 5.06 9.19 -8.84
C PRO A 74 5.83 9.50 -7.57
N LEU A 75 6.90 10.27 -7.69
CA LEU A 75 7.60 10.86 -6.55
C LEU A 75 6.71 11.89 -5.86
N GLN A 76 6.48 11.71 -4.57
CA GLN A 76 5.60 12.57 -3.78
C GLN A 76 6.23 13.95 -3.51
N PRO A 77 5.42 14.99 -3.24
CA PRO A 77 5.91 16.36 -3.02
C PRO A 77 7.01 16.45 -1.96
N GLY A 78 8.09 17.14 -2.30
CA GLY A 78 9.21 17.37 -1.40
C GLY A 78 10.11 16.17 -1.11
N HIS A 79 9.83 15.00 -1.68
CA HIS A 79 10.63 13.79 -1.49
C HIS A 79 11.77 13.66 -2.51
N GLY A 80 12.77 12.86 -2.17
CA GLY A 80 13.82 12.40 -3.06
C GLY A 80 14.78 13.44 -3.62
N LEU A 81 14.70 14.70 -3.19
CA LEU A 81 15.52 15.80 -3.71
C LEU A 81 16.96 15.72 -3.20
N ALA A 82 17.90 16.03 -4.08
CA ALA A 82 19.30 16.18 -3.72
C ALA A 82 19.50 17.36 -2.77
N GLY A 83 20.47 17.25 -1.88
CA GLY A 83 20.80 18.30 -0.92
C GLY A 83 21.44 17.75 0.35
N ASP A 84 22.07 18.65 1.09
CA ASP A 84 22.69 18.37 2.38
C ASP A 84 21.66 18.59 3.50
N TRP A 85 20.78 17.57 3.64
CA TRP A 85 19.64 17.65 4.56
C TRP A 85 20.03 17.22 5.97
N ASN A 86 19.78 18.09 6.96
CA ASN A 86 20.08 17.88 8.37
C ASN A 86 19.15 18.75 9.25
N GLN A 87 19.40 18.79 10.56
CA GLN A 87 18.57 19.58 11.50
C GLN A 87 18.55 21.08 11.22
N HIS A 88 19.63 21.65 10.63
CA HIS A 88 19.74 23.08 10.32
C HIS A 88 19.20 23.42 8.92
N ASN A 89 19.23 22.42 8.03
CA ASN A 89 18.69 22.49 6.68
C ASN A 89 17.82 21.23 6.43
N PRO A 90 16.58 21.18 6.96
CA PRO A 90 15.74 19.99 6.84
C PRO A 90 15.24 19.79 5.41
N PRO A 91 14.96 18.53 5.01
CA PRO A 91 14.36 18.27 3.69
C PRO A 91 13.03 19.01 3.55
N PRO A 92 12.69 19.46 2.30
CA PRO A 92 11.57 20.34 2.04
C PRO A 92 10.22 19.59 1.99
N LEU A 93 9.99 18.71 2.95
CA LEU A 93 8.75 17.96 3.07
C LEU A 93 7.59 18.90 3.45
N PRO A 94 6.45 18.87 2.74
CA PRO A 94 5.29 19.67 3.08
C PRO A 94 4.81 19.43 4.53
N THR A 95 4.36 20.49 5.17
CA THR A 95 3.74 20.48 6.50
C THR A 95 2.24 20.80 6.45
N ASP A 96 1.67 20.89 5.25
CA ASP A 96 0.24 21.00 4.98
C ASP A 96 -0.19 19.78 4.16
N ILE A 97 -1.16 19.02 4.67
CA ILE A 97 -1.69 17.83 4.02
C ILE A 97 -2.29 18.12 2.64
N LYS A 98 -2.75 19.35 2.42
CA LYS A 98 -3.34 19.79 1.14
C LYS A 98 -2.41 19.53 -0.03
N ALA A 99 -1.10 19.73 0.13
CA ALA A 99 -0.11 19.47 -0.92
C ALA A 99 -0.14 18.01 -1.39
N TYR A 100 -0.31 17.07 -0.46
CA TYR A 100 -0.41 15.64 -0.79
C TYR A 100 -1.80 15.27 -1.35
N LEU A 101 -2.87 15.83 -0.81
CA LEU A 101 -4.22 15.56 -1.32
C LEU A 101 -4.40 16.09 -2.75
N GLU A 102 -3.94 17.28 -3.06
CA GLU A 102 -3.95 17.83 -4.42
C GLU A 102 -3.09 16.97 -5.37
N PHE A 103 -1.93 16.53 -4.90
CA PHE A 103 -1.05 15.64 -5.64
C PHE A 103 -1.73 14.32 -6.00
N VAL A 104 -2.31 13.60 -5.03
CA VAL A 104 -2.95 12.30 -5.31
C VAL A 104 -4.17 12.46 -6.20
N LEU A 105 -4.97 13.51 -6.04
CA LEU A 105 -6.11 13.79 -6.92
C LEU A 105 -5.67 14.10 -8.36
N LYS A 106 -4.57 14.82 -8.54
CA LYS A 106 -3.98 15.04 -9.87
C LYS A 106 -3.59 13.69 -10.50
N TRP A 107 -2.92 12.80 -9.75
CA TRP A 107 -2.49 11.51 -10.27
C TRP A 107 -3.65 10.53 -10.53
N VAL A 108 -4.72 10.57 -9.74
CA VAL A 108 -5.95 9.83 -10.04
C VAL A 108 -6.56 10.28 -11.37
N LYS A 109 -6.59 11.59 -11.65
CA LYS A 109 -7.07 12.12 -12.95
C LYS A 109 -6.20 11.63 -14.10
N ILE A 110 -4.88 11.58 -13.93
CA ILE A 110 -3.95 11.02 -14.93
C ILE A 110 -4.22 9.53 -15.11
N ALA A 111 -4.30 8.76 -14.02
CA ALA A 111 -4.56 7.33 -14.04
C ALA A 111 -5.84 6.98 -14.83
N LYS A 112 -6.93 7.71 -14.64
CA LYS A 112 -8.20 7.51 -15.37
C LYS A 112 -8.06 7.63 -16.91
N THR A 113 -7.05 8.28 -17.39
CA THR A 113 -6.78 8.36 -18.84
C THR A 113 -6.04 7.13 -19.35
N LEU A 114 -5.35 6.39 -18.48
CA LEU A 114 -4.50 5.25 -18.79
C LEU A 114 -5.16 3.90 -18.48
N GLY A 115 -6.19 3.85 -17.66
CA GLY A 115 -6.94 2.64 -17.33
C GLY A 115 -8.44 2.90 -17.24
N GLU A 116 -9.23 1.83 -17.42
CA GLU A 116 -10.69 1.90 -17.24
C GLU A 116 -11.06 1.92 -15.76
N GLN A 117 -10.36 1.12 -14.96
CA GLN A 117 -10.50 1.03 -13.52
C GLN A 117 -9.20 1.50 -12.85
N VAL A 118 -9.32 2.30 -11.80
CA VAL A 118 -8.18 2.82 -11.04
C VAL A 118 -8.02 2.04 -9.75
N VAL A 119 -6.89 1.34 -9.64
CA VAL A 119 -6.42 0.73 -8.39
C VAL A 119 -5.44 1.70 -7.74
N VAL A 120 -5.63 1.99 -6.46
CA VAL A 120 -4.68 2.79 -5.69
C VAL A 120 -3.99 1.92 -4.64
N GLY A 121 -2.77 2.27 -4.27
CA GLY A 121 -2.11 1.57 -3.17
C GLY A 121 -0.99 2.40 -2.57
N GLY A 122 -0.51 2.00 -1.40
CA GLY A 122 0.58 2.71 -0.78
C GLY A 122 1.11 2.05 0.49
N LEU A 123 2.35 2.41 0.81
CA LEU A 123 3.05 1.98 2.02
C LEU A 123 3.01 3.09 3.07
N SER A 124 2.69 2.76 4.33
CA SER A 124 2.79 3.69 5.45
C SER A 124 1.97 4.98 5.20
N SER A 125 2.59 6.17 5.14
CA SER A 125 1.91 7.42 4.77
C SER A 125 1.24 7.37 3.40
N GLY A 126 1.88 6.71 2.42
CA GLY A 126 1.25 6.43 1.12
C GLY A 126 0.00 5.55 1.25
N GLY A 127 0.02 4.58 2.18
CA GLY A 127 -1.14 3.78 2.55
C GLY A 127 -2.27 4.60 3.17
N THR A 128 -1.93 5.61 3.99
CA THR A 128 -2.91 6.56 4.55
C THR A 128 -3.59 7.39 3.46
N LEU A 129 -2.81 7.87 2.47
CA LEU A 129 -3.35 8.59 1.31
C LEU A 129 -4.25 7.69 0.45
N ALA A 130 -3.86 6.44 0.24
CA ALA A 130 -4.67 5.46 -0.50
C ALA A 130 -5.98 5.12 0.25
N ALA A 131 -5.93 5.00 1.58
CA ALA A 131 -7.11 4.81 2.41
C ALA A 131 -8.07 6.01 2.34
N TRP A 132 -7.52 7.23 2.37
CA TRP A 132 -8.30 8.45 2.19
C TRP A 132 -8.99 8.47 0.82
N LEU A 133 -8.27 8.13 -0.27
CA LEU A 133 -8.86 8.05 -1.62
C LEU A 133 -9.99 7.01 -1.67
N ALA A 134 -9.81 5.84 -1.07
CA ALA A 134 -10.82 4.78 -1.06
C ALA A 134 -12.11 5.19 -0.32
N LEU A 135 -12.01 6.03 0.73
CA LEU A 135 -13.16 6.54 1.48
C LEU A 135 -13.83 7.74 0.82
N GLN A 136 -13.04 8.68 0.28
CA GLN A 136 -13.58 9.91 -0.30
C GLN A 136 -14.14 9.71 -1.72
N TYR A 137 -13.58 8.76 -2.47
CA TYR A 137 -13.92 8.52 -3.88
C TYR A 137 -14.23 7.05 -4.17
N PRO A 138 -15.14 6.40 -3.38
CA PRO A 138 -15.40 4.96 -3.49
C PRO A 138 -16.00 4.55 -4.85
N GLN A 139 -16.55 5.48 -5.63
CA GLN A 139 -17.10 5.23 -6.96
C GLN A 139 -16.06 5.43 -8.08
N GLU A 140 -14.92 6.06 -7.77
CA GLU A 140 -13.88 6.37 -8.73
C GLU A 140 -12.66 5.44 -8.61
N ILE A 141 -12.51 4.82 -7.43
CA ILE A 141 -11.46 3.87 -7.09
C ILE A 141 -12.04 2.46 -7.15
N ASP A 142 -11.48 1.60 -8.01
CA ASP A 142 -11.89 0.21 -8.13
C ASP A 142 -11.57 -0.57 -6.84
N ARG A 143 -10.35 -0.39 -6.32
CA ARG A 143 -9.89 -0.96 -5.04
C ARG A 143 -8.63 -0.28 -4.52
N ALA A 144 -8.34 -0.47 -3.24
CA ALA A 144 -7.15 0.08 -2.59
C ALA A 144 -6.30 -1.02 -1.91
N LEU A 145 -4.97 -0.91 -2.03
CA LEU A 145 -4.00 -1.79 -1.39
C LEU A 145 -3.21 -0.99 -0.35
N LEU A 146 -3.40 -1.32 0.92
CA LEU A 146 -2.80 -0.62 2.06
C LEU A 146 -1.74 -1.52 2.70
N PHE A 147 -0.48 -1.18 2.48
CA PHE A 147 0.65 -1.89 3.08
C PHE A 147 1.06 -1.13 4.35
N THR A 148 0.85 -1.74 5.51
CA THR A 148 1.09 -1.15 6.83
C THR A 148 0.76 0.36 6.90
N PRO A 149 -0.49 0.78 6.61
CA PRO A 149 -0.84 2.21 6.55
C PRO A 149 -0.57 2.89 7.90
N TYR A 150 -0.04 4.12 7.84
CA TYR A 150 0.22 4.93 9.03
C TYR A 150 -1.08 5.56 9.56
N LEU A 151 -1.74 4.85 10.45
CA LEU A 151 -2.96 5.31 11.13
C LEU A 151 -2.68 5.78 12.57
N GLY A 152 -1.41 5.86 12.94
CA GLY A 152 -0.86 6.26 14.22
C GLY A 152 0.23 5.31 14.71
N ASN A 153 0.95 5.69 15.75
CA ASN A 153 2.02 4.90 16.32
C ASN A 153 1.50 3.87 17.32
N GLN A 154 2.30 2.85 17.61
CA GLN A 154 1.99 1.88 18.68
C GLN A 154 1.92 2.56 20.06
N ASN A 155 2.80 3.53 20.31
CA ASN A 155 2.86 4.26 21.56
C ASN A 155 2.12 5.60 21.43
N LEU A 156 1.02 5.77 22.19
CA LEU A 156 0.24 7.00 22.23
C LEU A 156 1.03 8.22 22.70
N LEU A 157 2.05 8.02 23.55
CA LEU A 157 2.94 9.10 23.97
C LEU A 157 3.74 9.65 22.78
N PHE A 158 4.08 8.77 21.83
CA PHE A 158 4.78 9.19 20.62
C PHE A 158 3.85 9.99 19.70
N ASP A 159 2.57 9.60 19.60
CA ASP A 159 1.55 10.41 18.90
C ASP A 159 1.45 11.82 19.50
N LEU A 160 1.47 11.93 20.84
CA LEU A 160 1.44 13.22 21.53
C LEU A 160 2.70 14.06 21.25
N LEU A 161 3.88 13.46 21.26
CA LEU A 161 5.13 14.14 20.92
C LEU A 161 5.12 14.67 19.50
N ILE A 162 4.64 13.86 18.53
CA ILE A 162 4.51 14.29 17.13
C ILE A 162 3.55 15.48 17.01
N LYS A 163 2.46 15.52 17.76
CA LYS A 163 1.50 16.62 17.72
C LYS A 163 2.04 17.94 18.29
N THR A 164 2.97 17.86 19.24
CA THR A 164 3.37 19.01 20.07
C THR A 164 4.77 19.56 19.78
N LEU A 165 5.72 18.72 19.35
CA LEU A 165 7.12 19.10 19.24
C LEU A 165 7.55 19.37 17.80
N PRO A 166 7.99 20.60 17.45
CA PRO A 166 8.47 20.93 16.10
C PRO A 166 9.97 20.63 15.94
N ILE A 167 10.43 19.48 16.42
CA ILE A 167 11.86 19.09 16.39
C ILE A 167 12.24 18.41 15.08
N TYR A 168 13.54 18.27 14.83
CA TYR A 168 14.09 17.40 13.79
C TYR A 168 14.30 16.01 14.38
N PHE A 169 13.92 14.98 13.61
CA PHE A 169 14.05 13.59 14.00
C PHE A 169 14.83 12.84 12.92
N GLU A 170 15.76 11.98 13.31
CA GLU A 170 16.46 11.06 12.42
C GLU A 170 15.95 9.64 12.64
N TRP A 171 15.77 8.90 11.54
CA TRP A 171 15.38 7.50 11.63
C TRP A 171 16.45 6.67 12.34
N PHE A 172 16.06 5.75 13.19
CA PHE A 172 16.98 4.84 13.86
C PHE A 172 17.75 3.95 12.87
N ASN A 173 17.10 3.58 11.78
CA ASN A 173 17.64 2.78 10.68
C ASN A 173 18.10 3.64 9.48
N LYS A 174 18.50 4.89 9.70
CA LYS A 174 18.85 5.85 8.65
C LYS A 174 19.97 5.39 7.70
N ASP A 175 20.83 4.50 8.17
CA ASP A 175 21.94 3.94 7.42
C ASP A 175 21.70 2.49 6.96
N ALA A 176 20.46 1.99 7.07
CA ALA A 176 20.08 0.66 6.61
C ALA A 176 20.18 0.55 5.08
N SER A 177 20.41 -0.65 4.60
CA SER A 177 20.37 -1.01 3.18
C SER A 177 19.07 -0.55 2.54
N GLY A 178 19.11 -0.12 1.27
CA GLY A 178 17.94 0.31 0.53
C GLY A 178 17.29 1.62 0.99
N ASN A 179 17.82 2.31 2.00
CA ASN A 179 17.33 3.63 2.37
C ASN A 179 17.88 4.71 1.42
N PHE A 180 17.25 4.86 0.26
CA PHE A 180 17.60 5.88 -0.74
C PHE A 180 16.97 7.25 -0.46
N GLY A 181 16.01 7.32 0.45
CA GLY A 181 15.30 8.54 0.80
C GLY A 181 16.01 9.41 1.85
N TYR A 182 15.25 10.22 2.57
CA TYR A 182 15.81 11.09 3.61
C TYR A 182 16.09 10.33 4.91
N LYS A 183 17.23 10.63 5.52
CA LYS A 183 17.64 10.05 6.82
C LYS A 183 16.92 10.65 8.02
N GLY A 184 16.30 11.82 7.86
CA GLY A 184 15.60 12.54 8.90
C GLY A 184 14.64 13.58 8.32
N PHE A 185 13.85 14.19 9.19
CA PHE A 185 12.78 15.12 8.83
C PHE A 185 12.38 16.01 10.01
N ARG A 186 11.67 17.11 9.75
CA ARG A 186 10.98 17.86 10.80
C ARG A 186 9.66 17.20 11.14
N VAL A 187 9.42 17.01 12.43
CA VAL A 187 8.21 16.32 12.96
C VAL A 187 6.89 16.91 12.45
N PRO A 188 6.72 18.23 12.23
CA PRO A 188 5.50 18.76 11.59
C PRO A 188 5.15 18.14 10.23
N ALA A 189 6.13 17.67 9.46
CA ALA A 189 5.86 16.99 8.18
C ALA A 189 5.30 15.57 8.36
N LEU A 190 5.53 14.91 9.50
CA LEU A 190 4.89 13.63 9.83
C LEU A 190 3.54 13.82 10.52
N LYS A 191 3.39 14.91 11.29
CA LYS A 191 2.16 15.24 12.02
C LYS A 191 0.93 15.25 11.10
N ILE A 192 1.04 15.82 9.91
CA ILE A 192 -0.07 15.88 8.95
C ILE A 192 -0.61 14.51 8.56
N PHE A 193 0.26 13.49 8.48
CA PHE A 193 -0.15 12.10 8.21
C PHE A 193 -0.77 11.43 9.42
N LEU A 194 -0.32 11.77 10.65
CA LEU A 194 -0.98 11.32 11.87
C LEU A 194 -2.42 11.84 11.95
N GLU A 195 -2.61 13.13 11.67
CA GLU A 195 -3.93 13.76 11.65
C GLU A 195 -4.83 13.18 10.55
N LEU A 196 -4.29 12.95 9.34
CA LEU A 196 -5.02 12.28 8.27
C LEU A 196 -5.38 10.84 8.65
N GLY A 197 -4.49 10.09 9.30
CA GLY A 197 -4.76 8.74 9.79
C GLY A 197 -5.91 8.71 10.81
N GLU A 198 -5.97 9.67 11.72
CA GLU A 198 -7.06 9.83 12.69
C GLU A 198 -8.39 10.16 11.99
N GLN A 199 -8.36 11.02 10.96
CA GLN A 199 -9.53 11.32 10.13
C GLN A 199 -10.02 10.06 9.40
N VAL A 200 -9.14 9.33 8.74
CA VAL A 200 -9.44 8.08 8.01
C VAL A 200 -10.08 7.05 8.96
N LEU A 201 -9.54 6.87 10.17
CA LEU A 201 -10.11 5.98 11.19
C LEU A 201 -11.54 6.37 11.57
N LYS A 202 -11.80 7.66 11.73
CA LYS A 202 -13.13 8.18 12.07
C LYS A 202 -14.13 8.01 10.93
N GLU A 203 -13.71 8.33 9.71
CA GLU A 203 -14.56 8.26 8.52
C GLU A 203 -14.96 6.82 8.18
N ALA A 204 -14.04 5.86 8.31
CA ALA A 204 -14.31 4.44 8.08
C ALA A 204 -15.45 3.87 8.94
N GLN A 205 -15.76 4.49 10.10
CA GLN A 205 -16.89 4.04 10.95
C GLN A 205 -18.25 4.31 10.30
N ASN A 206 -18.35 5.33 9.46
CA ASN A 206 -19.63 5.87 9.01
C ASN A 206 -19.79 5.93 7.49
N HIS A 207 -18.73 5.73 6.74
CA HIS A 207 -18.74 5.88 5.29
C HIS A 207 -18.26 4.60 4.61
N PRO A 208 -18.94 4.15 3.53
CA PRO A 208 -18.47 3.04 2.70
C PRO A 208 -17.19 3.45 1.98
N SER A 209 -16.32 2.48 1.74
CA SER A 209 -15.10 2.65 0.95
C SER A 209 -15.16 1.84 -0.35
N ALA A 210 -14.23 2.09 -1.27
CA ALA A 210 -13.85 1.07 -2.26
C ALA A 210 -13.35 -0.19 -1.53
N PRO A 211 -13.33 -1.38 -2.17
CA PRO A 211 -12.71 -2.59 -1.61
C PRO A 211 -11.26 -2.34 -1.21
N ILE A 212 -10.86 -2.80 -0.02
CA ILE A 212 -9.54 -2.57 0.57
C ILE A 212 -8.84 -3.89 0.86
N LEU A 213 -7.61 -4.07 0.36
CA LEU A 213 -6.67 -5.03 0.92
C LEU A 213 -5.82 -4.32 1.99
N MET A 214 -5.89 -4.79 3.21
CA MET A 214 -5.01 -4.37 4.31
C MET A 214 -3.94 -5.42 4.56
N VAL A 215 -2.68 -5.07 4.34
CA VAL A 215 -1.52 -5.94 4.63
C VAL A 215 -0.76 -5.36 5.81
N CYS A 216 -0.56 -6.18 6.83
CA CYS A 216 0.15 -5.83 8.07
C CYS A 216 1.24 -6.85 8.36
N SER A 217 2.06 -6.60 9.37
CA SER A 217 3.01 -7.57 9.91
C SER A 217 3.07 -7.48 11.44
N GLU A 218 3.24 -8.62 12.10
CA GLU A 218 3.44 -8.68 13.55
C GLU A 218 4.81 -8.15 13.98
N SER A 219 5.81 -8.19 13.09
CA SER A 219 7.14 -7.64 13.30
C SER A 219 7.23 -6.12 13.07
N ASP A 220 6.18 -5.49 12.53
CA ASP A 220 6.14 -4.04 12.34
C ASP A 220 6.07 -3.31 13.68
N ARG A 221 7.11 -2.51 13.99
CA ARG A 221 7.22 -1.70 15.21
C ARG A 221 6.94 -0.21 14.98
N ALA A 222 6.75 0.21 13.73
CA ALA A 222 6.58 1.62 13.38
C ALA A 222 5.14 2.10 13.56
N VAL A 223 4.15 1.27 13.25
CA VAL A 223 2.73 1.68 13.21
C VAL A 223 1.85 0.85 14.14
N SER A 224 0.69 1.39 14.49
CA SER A 224 -0.26 0.74 15.39
C SER A 224 -1.09 -0.32 14.70
N ARG A 225 -0.76 -1.60 14.92
CA ARG A 225 -1.55 -2.74 14.43
C ARG A 225 -3.00 -2.70 14.94
N SER A 226 -3.23 -2.31 16.18
CA SER A 226 -4.58 -2.19 16.73
C SER A 226 -5.43 -1.15 16.00
N LYS A 227 -4.85 -0.02 15.60
CA LYS A 227 -5.54 0.99 14.79
C LYS A 227 -5.86 0.46 13.38
N GLN A 228 -4.94 -0.30 12.78
CA GLN A 228 -5.15 -0.97 11.49
C GLN A 228 -6.28 -1.99 11.56
N GLN A 229 -6.32 -2.83 12.59
CA GLN A 229 -7.40 -3.80 12.82
C GLN A 229 -8.75 -3.11 13.04
N ASN A 230 -8.79 -2.03 13.82
CA ASN A 230 -10.00 -1.24 14.06
C ASN A 230 -10.52 -0.61 12.77
N PHE A 231 -9.62 -0.07 11.94
CA PHE A 231 -9.95 0.45 10.62
C PHE A 231 -10.58 -0.64 9.74
N PHE A 232 -9.90 -1.79 9.62
CA PHE A 232 -10.38 -2.89 8.79
C PHE A 232 -11.74 -3.41 9.27
N THR A 233 -11.93 -3.55 10.59
CA THR A 233 -13.19 -3.98 11.19
C THR A 233 -14.35 -3.04 10.84
N ALA A 234 -14.10 -1.75 10.76
CA ALA A 234 -15.09 -0.77 10.32
C ALA A 234 -15.38 -0.90 8.82
N VAL A 235 -14.33 -0.98 8.00
CA VAL A 235 -14.43 -1.08 6.54
C VAL A 235 -15.19 -2.33 6.11
N VAL A 236 -14.84 -3.51 6.62
CA VAL A 236 -15.41 -4.78 6.15
C VAL A 236 -16.92 -4.91 6.41
N LYS A 237 -17.44 -4.20 7.40
CA LYS A 237 -18.89 -4.16 7.69
C LYS A 237 -19.70 -3.51 6.56
N GLN A 238 -19.10 -2.56 5.85
CA GLN A 238 -19.73 -1.80 4.78
C GLN A 238 -19.25 -2.22 3.39
N GLN A 239 -18.03 -2.79 3.31
CA GLN A 239 -17.41 -3.25 2.07
C GLN A 239 -16.89 -4.69 2.24
N PRO A 240 -17.75 -5.71 2.05
CA PRO A 240 -17.42 -7.11 2.33
C PRO A 240 -16.37 -7.70 1.37
N LYS A 241 -16.05 -7.04 0.26
CA LYS A 241 -14.95 -7.42 -0.65
C LYS A 241 -13.57 -6.98 -0.15
N SER A 242 -13.48 -6.36 1.04
CA SER A 242 -12.21 -5.97 1.64
C SER A 242 -11.54 -7.17 2.33
N TRP A 243 -10.20 -7.25 2.26
CA TRP A 243 -9.42 -8.34 2.84
C TRP A 243 -8.42 -7.80 3.87
N TYR A 244 -8.09 -8.64 4.85
CA TYR A 244 -7.03 -8.38 5.82
C TYR A 244 -6.02 -9.53 5.82
N TYR A 245 -4.75 -9.19 5.76
CA TYR A 245 -3.68 -10.18 5.90
C TYR A 245 -2.59 -9.62 6.81
N CYS A 246 -2.18 -10.41 7.81
CA CYS A 246 -1.11 -10.04 8.72
C CYS A 246 -0.03 -11.12 8.68
N PHE A 247 1.17 -10.76 8.27
CA PHE A 247 2.32 -11.66 8.32
C PHE A 247 2.68 -11.97 9.77
N ASP A 248 2.93 -13.26 10.05
CA ASP A 248 3.39 -13.75 11.34
C ASP A 248 4.79 -13.21 11.66
N ASP A 249 5.11 -13.06 12.95
CA ASP A 249 6.40 -12.51 13.41
C ASP A 249 7.59 -13.42 13.09
N SER A 250 7.37 -14.73 12.89
CA SER A 250 8.41 -15.67 12.46
C SER A 250 9.01 -15.36 11.08
N LEU A 251 8.31 -14.58 10.26
CA LEU A 251 8.83 -14.13 8.95
C LEU A 251 9.71 -12.89 9.05
N GLU A 252 9.75 -12.25 10.21
CA GLU A 252 10.55 -11.04 10.46
C GLU A 252 10.35 -9.91 9.44
N ILE A 253 9.16 -9.86 8.79
CA ILE A 253 8.83 -8.81 7.82
C ILE A 253 8.58 -7.50 8.56
N GLU A 254 9.50 -6.58 8.45
CA GLU A 254 9.41 -5.27 9.07
C GLU A 254 8.47 -4.30 8.31
N HIS A 255 8.40 -3.05 8.81
CA HIS A 255 7.59 -1.98 8.22
C HIS A 255 7.86 -1.74 6.73
N ARG A 256 9.12 -1.88 6.28
CA ARG A 256 9.56 -1.66 4.89
C ARG A 256 9.39 -2.93 4.05
N MET A 257 8.14 -3.40 3.92
CA MET A 257 7.81 -4.73 3.39
C MET A 257 7.77 -4.85 1.87
N MET A 258 8.05 -3.79 1.11
CA MET A 258 7.73 -3.78 -0.33
C MET A 258 8.81 -4.37 -1.23
N THR A 259 10.06 -4.46 -0.78
CA THR A 259 11.19 -4.82 -1.65
C THR A 259 12.34 -5.46 -0.89
N LYS A 260 13.04 -6.38 -1.56
CA LYS A 260 14.32 -6.96 -1.09
C LYS A 260 15.40 -5.91 -0.87
N LEU A 261 15.33 -4.76 -1.57
CA LEU A 261 16.25 -3.65 -1.34
C LEU A 261 16.15 -3.08 0.08
N GLU A 262 15.00 -3.22 0.72
CA GLU A 262 14.73 -2.81 2.10
C GLU A 262 14.70 -4.01 3.06
N ASP A 263 15.46 -5.06 2.76
CA ASP A 263 15.67 -6.26 3.58
C ASP A 263 14.42 -7.16 3.74
N ASN A 264 13.41 -7.06 2.86
CA ASN A 264 12.30 -8.02 2.84
C ASN A 264 12.56 -9.18 1.87
N ASP A 265 13.03 -10.30 2.38
CA ASP A 265 13.26 -11.52 1.60
C ASP A 265 11.96 -12.13 1.02
N TYR A 266 10.80 -11.72 1.55
CA TYR A 266 9.48 -12.22 1.20
C TYR A 266 8.66 -11.25 0.32
N GLU A 267 9.31 -10.40 -0.49
CA GLU A 267 8.59 -9.46 -1.36
C GLU A 267 7.59 -10.15 -2.29
N GLU A 268 7.87 -11.40 -2.72
CA GLU A 268 6.98 -12.20 -3.57
C GLU A 268 5.64 -12.54 -2.89
N LEU A 269 5.60 -12.62 -1.56
CA LEU A 269 4.36 -12.84 -0.82
C LEU A 269 3.46 -11.60 -0.91
N VAL A 270 4.04 -10.42 -0.75
CA VAL A 270 3.34 -9.14 -0.86
C VAL A 270 2.79 -8.97 -2.27
N ILE A 271 3.60 -9.30 -3.29
CA ILE A 271 3.21 -9.26 -4.70
C ILE A 271 2.06 -10.24 -4.98
N THR A 272 2.13 -11.46 -4.44
CA THR A 272 1.10 -12.49 -4.62
C THR A 272 -0.24 -12.06 -4.03
N LEU A 273 -0.25 -11.50 -2.82
CA LEU A 273 -1.45 -10.92 -2.19
C LEU A 273 -2.07 -9.83 -3.04
N ALA A 274 -1.24 -8.89 -3.51
CA ALA A 274 -1.68 -7.78 -4.34
C ALA A 274 -2.34 -8.28 -5.64
N LYS A 275 -1.69 -9.24 -6.33
CA LYS A 275 -2.22 -9.84 -7.57
C LYS A 275 -3.54 -10.55 -7.34
N ALA A 276 -3.65 -11.36 -6.29
CA ALA A 276 -4.88 -12.07 -5.95
C ALA A 276 -6.04 -11.11 -5.69
N PHE A 277 -5.79 -10.06 -4.92
CA PHE A 277 -6.81 -9.05 -4.60
C PHE A 277 -7.22 -8.21 -5.83
N ILE A 278 -6.26 -7.82 -6.68
CA ILE A 278 -6.57 -7.06 -7.90
C ILE A 278 -7.34 -7.91 -8.92
N GLY A 279 -7.06 -9.21 -8.98
CA GLY A 279 -7.61 -10.14 -9.97
C GLY A 279 -8.96 -10.77 -9.59
N THR A 280 -9.52 -10.53 -8.39
CA THR A 280 -10.72 -11.22 -7.93
C THR A 280 -11.74 -10.28 -7.26
N ASP A 281 -12.99 -10.73 -7.24
CA ASP A 281 -14.11 -10.08 -6.56
C ASP A 281 -14.57 -10.83 -5.30
N LEU A 282 -13.75 -11.72 -4.76
CA LEU A 282 -14.07 -12.48 -3.56
C LEU A 282 -14.36 -11.56 -2.37
N THR A 283 -15.38 -11.92 -1.61
CA THR A 283 -15.64 -11.31 -0.30
C THR A 283 -14.65 -11.81 0.74
N TRP A 284 -14.49 -11.08 1.83
CA TRP A 284 -13.68 -11.50 2.98
C TRP A 284 -14.06 -12.89 3.49
N ARG A 285 -15.36 -13.18 3.59
CA ARG A 285 -15.85 -14.48 4.00
C ARG A 285 -15.42 -15.60 3.05
N GLN A 286 -15.62 -15.41 1.74
CA GLN A 286 -15.19 -16.40 0.75
C GLN A 286 -13.68 -16.63 0.79
N PHE A 287 -12.89 -15.56 0.98
CA PHE A 287 -11.44 -15.68 1.14
C PHE A 287 -11.09 -16.52 2.38
N GLN A 288 -11.78 -16.31 3.52
CA GLN A 288 -11.59 -17.12 4.73
C GLN A 288 -12.01 -18.58 4.53
N ASP A 289 -13.15 -18.83 3.87
CA ASP A 289 -13.65 -20.19 3.59
C ASP A 289 -12.66 -20.94 2.70
N ILE A 290 -12.11 -20.30 1.67
CA ILE A 290 -11.05 -20.87 0.81
C ILE A 290 -9.81 -21.24 1.64
N ALA A 291 -9.38 -20.34 2.50
CA ALA A 291 -8.22 -20.59 3.38
C ALA A 291 -8.43 -21.78 4.30
N ILE A 292 -9.61 -21.87 4.90
CA ILE A 292 -9.99 -22.99 5.78
C ILE A 292 -9.98 -24.31 5.00
N ASN A 293 -10.58 -24.36 3.82
CA ASN A 293 -10.65 -25.56 2.99
C ASN A 293 -9.26 -26.05 2.59
N ILE A 294 -8.35 -25.12 2.22
CA ILE A 294 -6.95 -25.44 1.89
C ILE A 294 -6.23 -26.03 3.12
N VAL A 295 -6.37 -25.42 4.29
CA VAL A 295 -5.74 -25.90 5.54
C VAL A 295 -6.29 -27.26 5.96
N GLN A 296 -7.56 -27.54 5.68
CA GLN A 296 -8.18 -28.85 5.92
C GLN A 296 -7.80 -29.93 4.90
N GLY A 297 -6.99 -29.57 3.89
CA GLY A 297 -6.48 -30.50 2.88
C GLY A 297 -7.49 -30.83 1.78
N GLU A 298 -8.49 -29.99 1.56
CA GLU A 298 -9.37 -30.15 0.40
C GLU A 298 -8.60 -29.99 -0.91
N ALA A 299 -8.97 -30.79 -1.90
CA ALA A 299 -8.36 -30.73 -3.22
C ALA A 299 -8.63 -29.35 -3.86
N TYR A 300 -7.57 -28.76 -4.35
CA TYR A 300 -7.61 -27.40 -4.88
C TYR A 300 -8.59 -27.24 -6.06
N GLU A 301 -8.69 -28.27 -6.93
CA GLU A 301 -9.61 -28.29 -8.06
C GLU A 301 -11.09 -28.22 -7.61
N LYS A 302 -11.40 -28.81 -6.44
CA LYS A 302 -12.73 -28.71 -5.84
C LYS A 302 -13.02 -27.30 -5.37
N ILE A 303 -12.08 -26.66 -4.69
CA ILE A 303 -12.18 -25.27 -4.23
C ILE A 303 -12.36 -24.34 -5.42
N GLN A 304 -11.59 -24.53 -6.49
CA GLN A 304 -11.68 -23.75 -7.71
C GLN A 304 -13.08 -23.83 -8.33
N GLN A 305 -13.68 -25.01 -8.39
CA GLN A 305 -15.04 -25.20 -8.91
C GLN A 305 -16.11 -24.56 -8.01
N GLU A 306 -16.00 -24.76 -6.68
CA GLU A 306 -16.96 -24.27 -5.70
C GLU A 306 -17.03 -22.73 -5.70
N PHE A 307 -15.88 -22.06 -5.75
CA PHE A 307 -15.78 -20.59 -5.70
C PHE A 307 -15.70 -19.96 -7.10
N ASN A 308 -15.79 -20.75 -8.17
CA ASN A 308 -15.70 -20.30 -9.58
C ASN A 308 -14.46 -19.41 -9.81
N LEU A 309 -13.30 -19.87 -9.32
CA LEU A 309 -12.03 -19.14 -9.44
C LEU A 309 -11.42 -19.38 -10.83
N ASP A 310 -10.92 -18.32 -11.43
CA ASP A 310 -10.09 -18.50 -12.62
C ASP A 310 -8.74 -19.16 -12.26
N PRO A 311 -8.07 -19.86 -13.19
CA PRO A 311 -6.85 -20.61 -12.90
C PRO A 311 -5.69 -19.75 -12.37
N GLN A 312 -5.59 -18.47 -12.77
CA GLN A 312 -4.54 -17.58 -12.25
C GLN A 312 -4.82 -17.17 -10.81
N THR A 313 -6.05 -16.74 -10.53
CA THR A 313 -6.46 -16.36 -9.17
C THR A 313 -6.26 -17.52 -8.21
N SER A 314 -6.62 -18.71 -8.64
CA SER A 314 -6.50 -19.91 -7.85
C SER A 314 -5.06 -20.25 -7.50
N GLN A 315 -4.13 -20.15 -8.43
CA GLN A 315 -2.71 -20.38 -8.19
C GLN A 315 -2.14 -19.44 -7.14
N TYR A 316 -2.53 -18.16 -7.15
CA TYR A 316 -2.09 -17.18 -6.17
C TYR A 316 -2.64 -17.48 -4.77
N LEU A 317 -3.92 -17.83 -4.67
CA LEU A 317 -4.53 -18.19 -3.38
C LEU A 317 -3.89 -19.44 -2.79
N SER A 318 -3.64 -20.47 -3.59
CA SER A 318 -2.95 -21.67 -3.14
C SER A 318 -1.54 -21.37 -2.61
N ALA A 319 -0.77 -20.56 -3.33
CA ALA A 319 0.55 -20.13 -2.90
C ALA A 319 0.51 -19.39 -1.55
N MET A 320 -0.48 -18.56 -1.30
CA MET A 320 -0.66 -17.81 -0.06
C MET A 320 -1.01 -18.67 1.15
N MET A 321 -1.60 -19.85 0.91
CA MET A 321 -2.12 -20.75 1.96
C MET A 321 -1.18 -21.93 2.24
N THR A 322 0.00 -21.98 1.60
CA THR A 322 0.98 -23.04 1.91
C THR A 322 1.67 -22.78 3.26
N PRO A 323 2.14 -23.81 3.98
CA PRO A 323 2.77 -23.69 5.29
C PRO A 323 4.00 -22.76 5.34
N HIS A 324 4.64 -22.50 4.20
CA HIS A 324 5.76 -21.53 4.10
C HIS A 324 5.33 -20.07 4.32
N PHE A 325 4.03 -19.79 4.39
CA PHE A 325 3.49 -18.46 4.64
C PHE A 325 3.19 -18.18 6.12
N GLY A 326 3.69 -19.01 7.05
CA GLY A 326 3.60 -18.78 8.50
C GLY A 326 2.20 -18.85 9.10
N CYS A 327 1.17 -19.19 8.32
CA CYS A 327 -0.18 -19.36 8.81
C CYS A 327 -0.44 -20.76 9.37
N ASP A 328 0.29 -21.19 10.38
CA ASP A 328 -0.11 -22.33 11.21
C ASP A 328 -1.38 -22.04 12.04
N ASN A 329 -1.84 -20.80 12.03
CA ASN A 329 -3.00 -20.38 12.78
C ASN A 329 -3.89 -19.45 11.96
N LEU A 330 -5.18 -19.77 11.91
CA LEU A 330 -6.28 -18.92 11.44
C LEU A 330 -6.28 -17.48 12.00
N LYS A 331 -5.37 -17.15 12.92
CA LYS A 331 -5.15 -15.81 13.46
C LYS A 331 -4.77 -14.78 12.42
N CYS A 332 -4.01 -15.17 11.39
CA CYS A 332 -3.62 -14.25 10.29
C CYS A 332 -4.84 -13.78 9.48
N ILE A 333 -5.90 -14.62 9.48
CA ILE A 333 -7.11 -14.43 8.68
C ILE A 333 -8.30 -14.02 9.56
N ASN A 334 -8.22 -14.23 10.88
CA ASN A 334 -9.30 -13.89 11.82
C ASN A 334 -8.80 -13.02 12.99
N PRO A 335 -8.62 -11.71 12.79
CA PRO A 335 -8.05 -10.81 13.81
C PRO A 335 -8.92 -10.68 15.07
N GLN A 336 -10.16 -11.17 15.08
CA GLN A 336 -11.08 -11.01 16.22
C GLN A 336 -11.31 -12.25 17.08
N GLY A 337 -10.70 -13.37 16.75
CA GLY A 337 -10.89 -14.60 17.56
C GLY A 337 -12.34 -15.04 17.70
N VAL A 338 -13.22 -14.67 16.77
CA VAL A 338 -14.59 -15.15 16.75
C VAL A 338 -14.54 -16.64 16.46
N GLY A 339 -14.76 -17.42 17.51
CA GLY A 339 -14.60 -18.85 17.52
C GLY A 339 -15.22 -19.51 16.31
N VAL A 340 -14.38 -20.13 15.51
CA VAL A 340 -14.82 -21.25 14.71
C VAL A 340 -15.15 -22.35 15.71
N ASN A 341 -16.43 -22.48 16.04
CA ASN A 341 -16.90 -23.65 16.78
C ASN A 341 -16.52 -24.87 15.94
N SER A 342 -15.44 -25.51 16.35
CA SER A 342 -15.15 -26.89 15.95
C SER A 342 -16.28 -27.76 16.49
N LYS A 343 -17.28 -27.98 15.68
CA LYS A 343 -18.17 -29.11 15.86
C LYS A 343 -17.51 -30.29 15.14
N HIS A 344 -17.18 -31.29 15.95
CA HIS A 344 -16.74 -32.61 15.60
C HIS A 344 -17.34 -33.20 14.33
#